data_37c5231cd4150ce312e56e9880182b0d
#
_entry.id   37c5231cd4150ce312e56e9880182b0d
#
_cell.length_a   1.000
_cell.length_b   1.000
_cell.length_c   1.000
_cell.angle_alpha   90.00
_cell.angle_beta   90.00
_cell.angle_gamma   90.00
#
_symmetry.space_group_name_H-M   'P 1'
#
loop_
_entity.id
_entity.type
_entity.pdbx_description
1 polymer ?
#
loop_
_entity_poly.entity_id
_entity_poly.type
_entity_poly.pdbx_seq_one_letter_code
_entity_poly.pdbx_strand_id
1 'polypeptide(L)'
;MLAGLAICPVCSATGFAAEGAHWGYEGEAGPAKWGELDAANKVCAIGSQQSPVDIAATVKSQLPALKPAWGKTSDTIVNNGHTIQLNFAEGSTLKLGDTTYKLVQVHFHHPSEHLIDGKNFPMEAHFVHRADSGGLAVVGVLMAEGKPNAAFSKIVATMPATEGPAVKADTNIHPAELLPAKLGYYRYPGSLTTPPCSETVEWLVLTDPVQVAAADVAAFAKLYPMNARPVQKSNRRYVLRSRA
;
A
#
# COMPACT_ATOMS: atom_id res chain seq x y z
N MET A 1 -9.49 58.08 40.89
CA MET A 1 -9.24 56.64 41.13
C MET A 1 -9.34 55.92 39.77
N LEU A 2 -8.21 55.66 39.15
CA LEU A 2 -8.13 54.92 37.88
C LEU A 2 -7.68 53.52 38.21
N ALA A 3 -8.53 52.52 37.97
CA ALA A 3 -8.20 51.12 38.10
C ALA A 3 -7.47 50.66 36.86
N GLY A 4 -6.22 50.23 37.04
CA GLY A 4 -5.42 49.63 35.97
C GLY A 4 -5.84 48.20 35.69
N LEU A 5 -6.23 47.88 34.46
CA LEU A 5 -6.38 46.51 33.96
C LEU A 5 -4.98 45.95 33.67
N ALA A 6 -4.61 44.90 34.40
CA ALA A 6 -3.47 44.08 34.08
C ALA A 6 -3.84 43.13 32.94
N ILE A 7 -3.18 43.29 31.79
CA ILE A 7 -3.27 42.40 30.63
C ILE A 7 -2.30 41.26 30.89
N CYS A 8 -2.82 40.03 31.06
CA CYS A 8 -2.02 38.81 31.05
C CYS A 8 -1.51 38.52 29.63
N PRO A 9 -0.24 38.26 29.38
CA PRO A 9 0.23 37.80 28.12
C PRO A 9 -0.25 36.34 27.89
N VAL A 10 -1.07 36.15 26.87
CA VAL A 10 -1.44 34.83 26.39
C VAL A 10 -0.18 34.14 25.88
N CYS A 11 0.30 33.14 26.65
CA CYS A 11 1.29 32.21 26.19
C CYS A 11 0.68 31.42 25.01
N SER A 12 1.02 31.80 23.77
CA SER A 12 0.82 30.96 22.62
C SER A 12 1.77 29.78 22.72
N ALA A 13 1.30 28.69 23.34
CA ALA A 13 1.95 27.41 23.23
C ALA A 13 1.74 26.94 21.78
N THR A 14 2.75 27.16 20.93
CA THR A 14 2.90 26.42 19.70
C THR A 14 3.16 24.98 20.09
N GLY A 15 2.09 24.18 20.14
CA GLY A 15 2.19 22.75 20.29
C GLY A 15 2.92 22.23 19.05
N PHE A 16 4.18 21.88 19.21
CA PHE A 16 4.82 20.94 18.31
C PHE A 16 3.96 19.66 18.39
N ALA A 17 3.26 19.33 17.34
CA ALA A 17 2.76 17.97 17.18
C ALA A 17 4.00 17.08 17.33
N ALA A 18 4.02 16.22 18.34
CA ALA A 18 5.07 15.23 18.45
C ALA A 18 5.07 14.46 17.14
N GLU A 19 6.16 14.50 16.38
CA GLU A 19 6.36 13.62 15.26
C GLU A 19 6.19 12.22 15.82
N GLY A 20 5.21 11.46 15.27
CA GLY A 20 4.98 10.07 15.68
C GLY A 20 6.30 9.31 15.57
N ALA A 21 6.55 8.37 16.49
CA ALA A 21 7.80 7.63 16.51
C ALA A 21 8.09 7.03 15.14
N HIS A 22 9.28 7.28 14.61
CA HIS A 22 9.70 6.79 13.29
C HIS A 22 9.66 5.26 13.28
N TRP A 23 8.97 4.69 12.32
CA TRP A 23 8.87 3.25 12.12
C TRP A 23 9.68 2.82 10.88
N GLY A 24 10.05 1.55 10.82
CA GLY A 24 10.80 0.96 9.72
C GLY A 24 10.50 -0.52 9.61
N TYR A 25 11.35 -1.25 8.91
CA TYR A 25 11.17 -2.68 8.69
C TYR A 25 12.17 -3.55 9.46
N GLU A 26 13.12 -2.96 10.18
CA GLU A 26 14.19 -3.68 10.89
C GLU A 26 14.37 -3.17 12.31
N GLY A 27 14.96 -4.00 13.17
CA GLY A 27 15.35 -3.67 14.52
C GLY A 27 14.20 -3.19 15.42
N GLU A 28 14.47 -2.23 16.28
CA GLU A 28 13.52 -1.68 17.25
C GLU A 28 12.38 -0.86 16.60
N ALA A 29 12.56 -0.40 15.37
CA ALA A 29 11.54 0.27 14.58
C ALA A 29 10.75 -0.69 13.68
N GLY A 30 11.07 -1.99 13.70
CA GLY A 30 10.52 -3.01 12.81
C GLY A 30 9.10 -3.46 13.15
N PRO A 31 8.48 -4.29 12.27
CA PRO A 31 7.07 -4.69 12.35
C PRO A 31 6.65 -5.33 13.66
N ALA A 32 7.55 -6.04 14.33
CA ALA A 32 7.29 -6.66 15.63
C ALA A 32 7.06 -5.62 16.75
N LYS A 33 7.55 -4.40 16.56
CA LYS A 33 7.50 -3.30 17.54
C LYS A 33 6.52 -2.19 17.18
N TRP A 34 5.95 -2.17 15.98
CA TRP A 34 5.09 -1.07 15.53
C TRP A 34 3.98 -0.70 16.50
N GLY A 35 3.32 -1.70 17.14
CA GLY A 35 2.26 -1.45 18.12
C GLY A 35 2.73 -0.87 19.46
N GLU A 36 4.04 -0.83 19.70
CA GLU A 36 4.67 -0.28 20.90
C GLU A 36 5.25 1.13 20.66
N LEU A 37 5.53 1.49 19.39
CA LEU A 37 6.15 2.76 19.02
C LEU A 37 5.26 3.96 19.30
N ASP A 38 3.95 3.81 19.09
CA ASP A 38 2.95 4.86 19.27
C ASP A 38 1.60 4.25 19.68
N ALA A 39 0.86 4.93 20.54
CA ALA A 39 -0.48 4.51 20.97
C ALA A 39 -1.46 4.37 19.79
N ALA A 40 -1.32 5.21 18.76
CA ALA A 40 -2.10 5.13 17.54
C ALA A 40 -1.84 3.84 16.74
N ASN A 41 -0.67 3.22 16.93
CA ASN A 41 -0.26 2.00 16.23
C ASN A 41 -0.61 0.70 16.99
N LYS A 42 -1.29 0.80 18.12
CA LYS A 42 -1.62 -0.35 18.97
C LYS A 42 -2.27 -1.51 18.21
N VAL A 43 -3.07 -1.20 17.18
CA VAL A 43 -3.76 -2.19 16.35
C VAL A 43 -2.76 -3.08 15.59
N CYS A 44 -1.53 -2.61 15.30
CA CYS A 44 -0.49 -3.43 14.68
C CYS A 44 -0.12 -4.67 15.51
N ALA A 45 -0.23 -4.59 16.85
CA ALA A 45 0.09 -5.68 17.77
C ALA A 45 -1.14 -6.52 18.16
N ILE A 46 -2.31 -5.89 18.36
CA ILE A 46 -3.49 -6.55 18.92
C ILE A 46 -4.62 -6.80 17.93
N GLY A 47 -4.50 -6.31 16.70
CA GLY A 47 -5.51 -6.47 15.66
C GLY A 47 -5.75 -7.95 15.31
N SER A 48 -6.97 -8.27 14.95
CA SER A 48 -7.38 -9.64 14.63
C SER A 48 -7.56 -9.89 13.13
N GLN A 49 -7.58 -8.83 12.32
CA GLN A 49 -7.74 -8.87 10.86
C GLN A 49 -6.54 -8.23 10.15
N GLN A 50 -5.34 -8.50 10.65
CA GLN A 50 -4.11 -7.90 10.13
C GLN A 50 -3.72 -8.48 8.77
N SER A 51 -3.01 -7.67 7.97
CA SER A 51 -2.43 -7.99 6.66
C SER A 51 -0.90 -7.78 6.68
N PRO A 52 -0.14 -8.42 5.77
CA PRO A 52 -0.57 -9.38 4.75
C PRO A 52 -0.89 -10.78 5.33
N VAL A 53 -1.37 -11.71 4.49
CA VAL A 53 -1.58 -13.12 4.86
C VAL A 53 -0.92 -14.07 3.85
N ASP A 54 -0.69 -15.32 4.26
CA ASP A 54 -0.40 -16.41 3.33
C ASP A 54 -1.72 -16.92 2.72
N ILE A 55 -1.85 -16.86 1.41
CA ILE A 55 -3.00 -17.31 0.65
C ILE A 55 -2.80 -18.79 0.28
N ALA A 56 -2.93 -19.69 1.25
CA ALA A 56 -2.76 -21.13 1.06
C ALA A 56 -4.10 -21.85 0.90
N ALA A 57 -5.14 -21.46 1.64
CA ALA A 57 -6.47 -22.08 1.59
C ALA A 57 -7.51 -21.07 1.10
N THR A 58 -8.18 -21.39 0.00
CA THR A 58 -9.16 -20.49 -0.61
C THR A 58 -10.50 -21.14 -0.85
N VAL A 59 -11.58 -20.35 -0.76
CA VAL A 59 -12.93 -20.79 -1.08
C VAL A 59 -13.34 -20.19 -2.43
N LYS A 60 -13.55 -21.05 -3.43
CA LYS A 60 -14.07 -20.61 -4.74
C LYS A 60 -15.44 -19.95 -4.56
N SER A 61 -15.58 -18.73 -5.00
CA SER A 61 -16.77 -17.91 -4.80
C SER A 61 -17.17 -17.17 -6.07
N GLN A 62 -18.45 -16.86 -6.20
CA GLN A 62 -18.96 -16.04 -7.30
C GLN A 62 -18.77 -14.57 -6.94
N LEU A 63 -17.56 -14.06 -7.15
CA LEU A 63 -17.22 -12.67 -6.90
C LEU A 63 -17.51 -11.80 -8.12
N PRO A 64 -17.86 -10.51 -7.94
CA PRO A 64 -17.99 -9.57 -9.05
C PRO A 64 -16.69 -9.44 -9.83
N ALA A 65 -16.77 -9.27 -11.14
CA ALA A 65 -15.57 -8.97 -11.94
C ALA A 65 -15.00 -7.61 -11.53
N LEU A 66 -13.67 -7.52 -11.37
CA LEU A 66 -13.00 -6.24 -11.16
C LEU A 66 -13.11 -5.40 -12.45
N LYS A 67 -13.55 -4.17 -12.29
CA LYS A 67 -13.73 -3.21 -13.40
C LYS A 67 -13.00 -1.91 -13.05
N PRO A 68 -11.66 -1.88 -13.18
CA PRO A 68 -10.91 -0.65 -13.03
C PRO A 68 -11.24 0.29 -14.21
N ALA A 69 -11.68 1.49 -13.90
CA ALA A 69 -11.89 2.59 -14.85
C ALA A 69 -10.80 3.65 -14.57
N TRP A 70 -9.55 3.28 -14.85
CA TRP A 70 -8.40 4.13 -14.61
C TRP A 70 -8.07 4.92 -15.87
N GLY A 71 -8.45 6.19 -15.89
CA GLY A 71 -8.29 7.09 -17.05
C GLY A 71 -7.18 8.11 -16.89
N LYS A 72 -6.47 8.11 -15.76
CA LYS A 72 -5.41 9.08 -15.48
C LYS A 72 -4.06 8.39 -15.30
N THR A 73 -3.01 9.02 -15.80
CA THR A 73 -1.62 8.66 -15.53
C THR A 73 -1.20 9.16 -14.16
N SER A 74 -0.04 8.69 -13.67
CA SER A 74 0.54 9.21 -12.43
C SER A 74 0.82 10.71 -12.54
N ASP A 75 0.53 11.42 -11.45
CA ASP A 75 0.78 12.86 -11.32
C ASP A 75 2.17 13.13 -10.74
N THR A 76 2.48 12.49 -9.64
CA THR A 76 3.76 12.61 -8.96
C THR A 76 4.34 11.25 -8.54
N ILE A 77 5.66 11.24 -8.35
CA ILE A 77 6.42 10.12 -7.78
C ILE A 77 7.17 10.60 -6.54
N VAL A 78 7.26 9.76 -5.52
CA VAL A 78 7.95 10.06 -4.27
C VAL A 78 8.70 8.83 -3.75
N ASN A 79 9.88 9.07 -3.21
CA ASN A 79 10.53 8.19 -2.26
C ASN A 79 10.19 8.72 -0.87
N ASN A 80 9.33 8.02 -0.13
CA ASN A 80 8.81 8.47 1.16
C ASN A 80 9.55 7.86 2.36
N GLY A 81 10.75 7.28 2.14
CA GLY A 81 11.55 6.62 3.16
C GLY A 81 11.15 5.15 3.40
N HIS A 82 9.99 4.72 2.92
CA HIS A 82 9.46 3.35 3.11
C HIS A 82 9.23 2.62 1.80
N THR A 83 8.98 3.34 0.72
CA THR A 83 8.75 2.80 -0.62
C THR A 83 8.86 3.89 -1.69
N ILE A 84 8.81 3.47 -2.96
CA ILE A 84 8.52 4.36 -4.09
C ILE A 84 7.02 4.36 -4.31
N GLN A 85 6.41 5.54 -4.33
CA GLN A 85 4.98 5.74 -4.46
C GLN A 85 4.66 6.66 -5.63
N LEU A 86 3.68 6.26 -6.44
CA LEU A 86 3.06 7.07 -7.48
C LEU A 86 1.73 7.61 -6.96
N ASN A 87 1.50 8.91 -7.04
CA ASN A 87 0.22 9.53 -6.69
C ASN A 87 -0.60 9.80 -7.95
N PHE A 88 -1.92 9.76 -7.82
CA PHE A 88 -2.85 9.95 -8.92
C PHE A 88 -3.85 11.05 -8.59
N ALA A 89 -4.09 11.95 -9.56
CA ALA A 89 -5.19 12.89 -9.50
C ALA A 89 -6.55 12.17 -9.58
N GLU A 90 -7.60 12.82 -9.14
CA GLU A 90 -8.96 12.27 -9.22
C GLU A 90 -9.37 11.93 -10.66
N GLY A 91 -10.23 10.91 -10.80
CA GLY A 91 -10.80 10.48 -12.08
C GLY A 91 -10.51 9.02 -12.45
N SER A 92 -9.70 8.32 -11.63
CA SER A 92 -9.50 6.86 -11.77
C SER A 92 -10.26 6.14 -10.66
N THR A 93 -11.09 5.16 -11.01
CA THR A 93 -11.98 4.48 -10.07
C THR A 93 -11.93 2.96 -10.21
N LEU A 94 -12.28 2.26 -9.13
CA LEU A 94 -12.55 0.84 -9.09
C LEU A 94 -13.96 0.62 -8.53
N LYS A 95 -14.82 -0.09 -9.24
CA LYS A 95 -16.13 -0.50 -8.73
C LYS A 95 -16.06 -1.92 -8.19
N LEU A 96 -16.49 -2.11 -6.94
CA LEU A 96 -16.59 -3.40 -6.27
C LEU A 96 -17.99 -3.54 -5.67
N GLY A 97 -18.84 -4.37 -6.28
CA GLY A 97 -20.27 -4.39 -5.96
C GLY A 97 -20.90 -3.03 -6.24
N ASP A 98 -21.57 -2.47 -5.23
CA ASP A 98 -22.21 -1.14 -5.31
C ASP A 98 -21.33 0.00 -4.87
N THR A 99 -20.11 -0.30 -4.35
CA THR A 99 -19.19 0.72 -3.86
C THR A 99 -18.19 1.11 -4.95
N THR A 100 -18.01 2.42 -5.12
CA THR A 100 -16.98 3.01 -5.98
C THR A 100 -15.85 3.54 -5.11
N TYR A 101 -14.63 3.16 -5.47
CA TYR A 101 -13.40 3.58 -4.81
C TYR A 101 -12.54 4.39 -5.80
N LYS A 102 -11.98 5.51 -5.36
CA LYS A 102 -11.07 6.37 -6.14
C LYS A 102 -9.64 5.88 -5.95
N LEU A 103 -8.89 5.71 -7.04
CA LEU A 103 -7.45 5.41 -6.97
C LEU A 103 -6.72 6.62 -6.39
N VAL A 104 -5.94 6.40 -5.36
CA VAL A 104 -5.17 7.43 -4.65
C VAL A 104 -3.70 7.32 -5.00
N GLN A 105 -3.12 6.12 -4.85
CA GLN A 105 -1.69 5.90 -5.06
C GLN A 105 -1.38 4.44 -5.39
N VAL A 106 -0.19 4.22 -5.97
CA VAL A 106 0.42 2.89 -6.16
C VAL A 106 1.80 2.90 -5.53
N HIS A 107 2.12 1.87 -4.76
CA HIS A 107 3.44 1.70 -4.15
C HIS A 107 3.90 0.24 -4.24
N PHE A 108 5.17 0.00 -3.92
CA PHE A 108 5.82 -1.28 -4.17
C PHE A 108 6.51 -1.83 -2.93
N HIS A 109 6.50 -3.16 -2.83
CA HIS A 109 7.17 -3.94 -1.79
C HIS A 109 8.18 -4.92 -2.39
N HIS A 110 9.31 -5.08 -1.74
CA HIS A 110 10.35 -6.08 -2.03
C HIS A 110 10.77 -6.77 -0.71
N PRO A 111 10.60 -8.11 -0.62
CA PRO A 111 9.83 -8.99 -1.50
C PRO A 111 8.31 -8.71 -1.43
N SER A 112 7.48 -9.60 -2.02
CA SER A 112 6.03 -9.50 -1.86
C SER A 112 5.62 -9.64 -0.40
N GLU A 113 4.58 -8.91 0.00
CA GLU A 113 4.01 -9.00 1.34
C GLU A 113 3.09 -10.22 1.48
N HIS A 114 2.22 -10.47 0.47
CA HIS A 114 1.43 -11.69 0.42
C HIS A 114 2.27 -12.87 -0.02
N LEU A 115 1.98 -14.04 0.58
CA LEU A 115 2.48 -15.33 0.12
C LEU A 115 1.38 -16.06 -0.64
N ILE A 116 1.79 -16.90 -1.59
CA ILE A 116 0.92 -17.89 -2.21
C ILE A 116 1.50 -19.27 -1.90
N ASP A 117 0.76 -20.08 -1.15
CA ASP A 117 1.19 -21.41 -0.69
C ASP A 117 2.59 -21.39 -0.04
N GLY A 118 2.82 -20.42 0.86
CA GLY A 118 4.05 -20.24 1.61
C GLY A 118 5.22 -19.63 0.81
N LYS A 119 4.99 -19.13 -0.41
CA LYS A 119 6.05 -18.61 -1.28
C LYS A 119 5.88 -17.12 -1.55
N ASN A 120 6.96 -16.36 -1.39
CA ASN A 120 7.05 -14.97 -1.85
C ASN A 120 7.23 -14.88 -3.37
N PHE A 121 6.78 -13.78 -3.91
CA PHE A 121 7.21 -13.25 -5.20
C PHE A 121 8.33 -12.22 -5.01
N PRO A 122 9.13 -11.93 -6.04
CA PRO A 122 10.16 -10.90 -5.96
C PRO A 122 9.65 -9.55 -5.50
N MET A 123 8.48 -9.14 -5.96
CA MET A 123 7.86 -7.87 -5.57
C MET A 123 6.34 -7.97 -5.54
N GLU A 124 5.71 -6.95 -4.94
CA GLU A 124 4.26 -6.73 -4.99
C GLU A 124 3.97 -5.25 -5.16
N ALA A 125 2.99 -4.92 -6.00
CA ALA A 125 2.47 -3.57 -6.16
C ALA A 125 1.09 -3.45 -5.51
N HIS A 126 0.87 -2.39 -4.72
CA HIS A 126 -0.40 -2.09 -4.08
C HIS A 126 -1.06 -0.87 -4.70
N PHE A 127 -2.24 -1.05 -5.27
CA PHE A 127 -3.08 0.02 -5.83
C PHE A 127 -4.11 0.41 -4.77
N VAL A 128 -3.86 1.48 -4.06
CA VAL A 128 -4.69 1.92 -2.95
C VAL A 128 -5.84 2.78 -3.46
N HIS A 129 -7.06 2.36 -3.17
CA HIS A 129 -8.27 3.08 -3.52
C HIS A 129 -9.05 3.45 -2.26
N ARG A 130 -9.77 4.57 -2.31
CA ARG A 130 -10.57 5.09 -1.19
C ARG A 130 -11.99 5.36 -1.62
N ALA A 131 -12.95 4.88 -0.84
CA ALA A 131 -14.36 5.23 -0.96
C ALA A 131 -14.66 6.56 -0.27
N ASP A 132 -15.73 7.24 -0.67
CA ASP A 132 -16.16 8.49 -0.03
C ASP A 132 -16.55 8.27 1.45
N SER A 133 -16.94 7.05 1.83
CA SER A 133 -17.16 6.63 3.22
C SER A 133 -15.90 6.48 4.06
N GLY A 134 -14.71 6.58 3.46
CA GLY A 134 -13.41 6.41 4.10
C GLY A 134 -12.86 4.97 4.07
N GLY A 135 -13.65 3.97 3.68
CA GLY A 135 -13.19 2.58 3.49
C GLY A 135 -12.15 2.48 2.38
N LEU A 136 -11.24 1.53 2.52
CA LEU A 136 -10.18 1.29 1.54
C LEU A 136 -10.40 -0.01 0.78
N ALA A 137 -10.05 -0.02 -0.50
CA ALA A 137 -9.85 -1.24 -1.28
C ALA A 137 -8.45 -1.22 -1.88
N VAL A 138 -7.68 -2.28 -1.68
CA VAL A 138 -6.32 -2.40 -2.21
C VAL A 138 -6.26 -3.56 -3.19
N VAL A 139 -5.86 -3.25 -4.44
CA VAL A 139 -5.53 -4.29 -5.42
C VAL A 139 -4.06 -4.61 -5.27
N GLY A 140 -3.75 -5.83 -4.81
CA GLY A 140 -2.39 -6.37 -4.73
C GLY A 140 -2.04 -7.07 -6.04
N VAL A 141 -0.90 -6.73 -6.63
CA VAL A 141 -0.39 -7.33 -7.86
C VAL A 141 0.97 -7.94 -7.58
N LEU A 142 1.03 -9.27 -7.58
CA LEU A 142 2.28 -9.98 -7.43
C LEU A 142 3.14 -9.80 -8.69
N MET A 143 4.45 -9.61 -8.50
CA MET A 143 5.38 -9.34 -9.59
C MET A 143 6.44 -10.45 -9.63
N ALA A 144 6.50 -11.17 -10.75
CA ALA A 144 7.44 -12.24 -10.99
C ALA A 144 8.57 -11.79 -11.93
N GLU A 145 9.77 -12.33 -11.75
CA GLU A 145 10.82 -12.12 -12.74
C GLU A 145 10.47 -12.74 -14.07
N GLY A 146 10.78 -12.02 -15.15
CA GLY A 146 10.49 -12.46 -16.51
C GLY A 146 10.73 -11.38 -17.56
N LYS A 147 9.77 -11.22 -18.47
CA LYS A 147 9.84 -10.18 -19.49
C LYS A 147 9.73 -8.79 -18.87
N PRO A 148 10.49 -7.79 -19.37
CA PRO A 148 10.36 -6.42 -18.90
C PRO A 148 8.92 -5.90 -19.02
N ASN A 149 8.46 -5.20 -17.98
CA ASN A 149 7.25 -4.40 -18.02
C ASN A 149 7.65 -2.94 -18.27
N ALA A 150 7.25 -2.38 -19.40
CA ALA A 150 7.69 -1.05 -19.81
C ALA A 150 7.33 0.06 -18.80
N ALA A 151 6.17 -0.04 -18.15
CA ALA A 151 5.74 0.93 -17.14
C ALA A 151 6.61 0.81 -15.88
N PHE A 152 6.87 -0.41 -15.40
CA PHE A 152 7.72 -0.61 -14.23
C PHE A 152 9.17 -0.21 -14.50
N SER A 153 9.72 -0.52 -15.68
CA SER A 153 11.06 -0.08 -16.08
C SER A 153 11.18 1.46 -16.09
N LYS A 154 10.14 2.18 -16.53
CA LYS A 154 10.10 3.65 -16.45
C LYS A 154 10.08 4.16 -15.00
N ILE A 155 9.31 3.51 -14.11
CA ILE A 155 9.28 3.83 -12.68
C ILE A 155 10.70 3.71 -12.10
N VAL A 156 11.34 2.57 -12.33
CA VAL A 156 12.70 2.31 -11.84
C VAL A 156 13.71 3.32 -12.38
N ALA A 157 13.60 3.69 -13.65
CA ALA A 157 14.51 4.66 -14.27
C ALA A 157 14.35 6.09 -13.70
N THR A 158 13.20 6.42 -13.11
CA THR A 158 12.88 7.78 -12.65
C THR A 158 12.60 7.89 -11.16
N MET A 159 12.65 6.78 -10.42
CA MET A 159 12.43 6.77 -8.97
C MET A 159 13.47 7.63 -8.25
N PRO A 160 13.07 8.49 -7.30
CA PRO A 160 14.00 9.28 -6.50
C PRO A 160 14.90 8.37 -5.65
N ALA A 161 16.21 8.59 -5.73
CA ALA A 161 17.20 7.77 -5.00
C ALA A 161 17.22 8.03 -3.48
N THR A 162 16.70 9.18 -3.05
CA THR A 162 16.67 9.59 -1.65
C THR A 162 15.25 9.98 -1.25
N GLU A 163 14.94 9.81 0.02
CA GLU A 163 13.71 10.33 0.61
C GLU A 163 13.59 11.84 0.41
N GLY A 164 12.36 12.29 0.13
CA GLY A 164 12.10 13.69 -0.11
C GLY A 164 10.66 13.98 -0.53
N PRO A 165 10.36 15.23 -0.89
CA PRO A 165 9.03 15.61 -1.35
C PRO A 165 8.67 14.91 -2.66
N ALA A 166 7.36 14.77 -2.90
CA ALA A 166 6.86 14.27 -4.17
C ALA A 166 7.28 15.21 -5.33
N VAL A 167 7.80 14.62 -6.40
CA VAL A 167 8.18 15.33 -7.63
C VAL A 167 7.23 14.94 -8.76
N LYS A 168 7.14 15.79 -9.80
CA LYS A 168 6.32 15.49 -10.96
C LYS A 168 6.84 14.21 -11.63
N ALA A 169 5.93 13.27 -11.93
CA ALA A 169 6.28 12.07 -12.67
C ALA A 169 6.47 12.41 -14.15
N ASP A 170 7.68 12.26 -14.65
CA ASP A 170 8.01 12.59 -16.06
C ASP A 170 7.49 11.57 -17.08
N THR A 171 6.93 10.46 -16.63
CA THR A 171 6.81 9.26 -17.43
C THR A 171 5.41 8.95 -17.93
N ASN A 172 4.39 9.70 -17.53
CA ASN A 172 2.98 9.40 -17.88
C ASN A 172 2.62 7.92 -17.69
N ILE A 173 2.91 7.38 -16.50
CA ILE A 173 2.66 5.97 -16.21
C ILE A 173 1.16 5.76 -16.01
N HIS A 174 0.57 4.95 -16.88
CA HIS A 174 -0.82 4.56 -16.74
C HIS A 174 -0.93 3.33 -15.81
N PRO A 175 -1.72 3.37 -14.73
CA PRO A 175 -1.74 2.30 -13.72
C PRO A 175 -2.16 0.94 -14.28
N ALA A 176 -2.99 0.90 -15.33
CA ALA A 176 -3.39 -0.35 -15.98
C ALA A 176 -2.24 -1.08 -16.68
N GLU A 177 -1.14 -0.41 -17.01
CA GLU A 177 0.06 -1.04 -17.60
C GLU A 177 0.81 -1.95 -16.61
N LEU A 178 0.51 -1.80 -15.32
CA LEU A 178 1.03 -2.65 -14.24
C LEU A 178 0.08 -3.80 -13.87
N LEU A 179 -0.98 -4.05 -14.64
CA LEU A 179 -1.91 -5.15 -14.39
C LEU A 179 -1.64 -6.34 -15.32
N PRO A 180 -1.90 -7.58 -14.86
CA PRO A 180 -1.93 -8.73 -15.73
C PRO A 180 -3.16 -8.69 -16.66
N ALA A 181 -3.14 -9.49 -17.75
CA ALA A 181 -4.24 -9.54 -18.70
C ALA A 181 -5.55 -10.09 -18.11
N LYS A 182 -5.46 -10.95 -17.11
CA LYS A 182 -6.61 -11.53 -16.40
C LYS A 182 -6.69 -10.96 -15.00
N LEU A 183 -7.89 -10.53 -14.59
CA LEU A 183 -8.14 -9.91 -13.30
C LEU A 183 -8.89 -10.85 -12.33
N GLY A 184 -8.60 -12.16 -12.39
CA GLY A 184 -8.99 -13.08 -11.32
C GLY A 184 -8.33 -12.65 -10.01
N TYR A 185 -9.01 -12.82 -8.87
CA TYR A 185 -8.48 -12.30 -7.61
C TYR A 185 -8.89 -13.13 -6.39
N TYR A 186 -8.08 -13.02 -5.36
CA TYR A 186 -8.38 -13.40 -4.00
C TYR A 186 -8.95 -12.22 -3.25
N ARG A 187 -9.95 -12.45 -2.40
CA ARG A 187 -10.61 -11.41 -1.62
C ARG A 187 -10.65 -11.76 -0.15
N TYR A 188 -10.26 -10.82 0.72
CA TYR A 188 -10.39 -10.97 2.16
C TYR A 188 -10.41 -9.60 2.87
N PRO A 189 -11.13 -9.46 4.01
CA PRO A 189 -11.06 -8.25 4.84
C PRO A 189 -9.75 -8.24 5.62
N GLY A 190 -9.08 -7.10 5.65
CA GLY A 190 -7.77 -6.96 6.29
C GLY A 190 -7.43 -5.55 6.72
N SER A 191 -6.14 -5.28 6.83
CA SER A 191 -5.60 -4.02 7.34
C SER A 191 -4.66 -3.34 6.37
N LEU A 192 -4.26 -2.10 6.69
CA LEU A 192 -3.03 -1.54 6.19
C LEU A 192 -1.85 -2.42 6.61
N THR A 193 -0.85 -2.55 5.75
CA THR A 193 0.39 -3.30 6.03
C THR A 193 1.49 -2.43 6.63
N THR A 194 1.19 -1.17 6.88
CA THR A 194 2.06 -0.20 7.57
C THR A 194 1.32 0.45 8.73
N PRO A 195 1.99 1.01 9.72
CA PRO A 195 1.35 1.82 10.76
C PRO A 195 0.37 2.85 10.16
N PRO A 196 -0.82 3.01 10.77
CA PRO A 196 -1.30 2.48 12.04
C PRO A 196 -1.99 1.10 11.94
N CYS A 197 -1.84 0.32 10.85
CA CYS A 197 -2.38 -1.03 10.66
C CYS A 197 -3.92 -1.13 10.79
N SER A 198 -4.63 -0.07 10.43
CA SER A 198 -6.09 0.02 10.55
C SER A 198 -6.79 -1.09 9.77
N GLU A 199 -7.74 -1.80 10.42
CA GLU A 199 -8.48 -2.94 9.86
C GLU A 199 -9.69 -2.49 9.03
N THR A 200 -9.45 -1.66 8.02
CA THR A 200 -10.47 -1.02 7.17
C THR A 200 -10.28 -1.34 5.69
N VAL A 201 -9.46 -2.34 5.37
CA VAL A 201 -9.05 -2.63 4.00
C VAL A 201 -9.76 -3.86 3.44
N GLU A 202 -10.39 -3.70 2.29
CA GLU A 202 -10.82 -4.81 1.45
C GLU A 202 -9.67 -5.17 0.50
N TRP A 203 -9.05 -6.32 0.69
CA TRP A 203 -7.95 -6.82 -0.14
C TRP A 203 -8.45 -7.59 -1.36
N LEU A 204 -7.86 -7.26 -2.52
CA LEU A 204 -8.14 -7.84 -3.83
C LEU A 204 -6.81 -8.23 -4.48
N VAL A 205 -6.21 -9.36 -4.04
CA VAL A 205 -4.91 -9.81 -4.56
C VAL A 205 -5.12 -10.56 -5.87
N LEU A 206 -4.51 -10.11 -6.96
CA LEU A 206 -4.69 -10.74 -8.27
C LEU A 206 -4.05 -12.13 -8.31
N THR A 207 -4.72 -13.08 -9.00
CA THR A 207 -4.25 -14.47 -9.10
C THR A 207 -3.07 -14.62 -10.05
N ASP A 208 -3.00 -13.81 -11.10
CA ASP A 208 -1.95 -13.86 -12.10
C ASP A 208 -0.92 -12.78 -11.81
N PRO A 209 0.38 -13.12 -11.73
CA PRO A 209 1.42 -12.11 -11.53
C PRO A 209 1.71 -11.33 -12.82
N VAL A 210 2.25 -10.13 -12.66
CA VAL A 210 2.88 -9.37 -13.74
C VAL A 210 4.36 -9.75 -13.82
N GLN A 211 4.88 -9.89 -15.05
CA GLN A 211 6.31 -10.09 -15.24
C GLN A 211 7.06 -8.75 -15.25
N VAL A 212 8.23 -8.73 -14.60
CA VAL A 212 9.16 -7.61 -14.56
C VAL A 212 10.59 -8.09 -14.78
N ALA A 213 11.47 -7.25 -15.31
CA ALA A 213 12.85 -7.62 -15.50
C ALA A 213 13.58 -7.81 -14.15
N ALA A 214 14.40 -8.85 -14.01
CA ALA A 214 15.23 -9.06 -12.83
C ALA A 214 16.14 -7.86 -12.51
N ALA A 215 16.62 -7.14 -13.55
CA ALA A 215 17.40 -5.93 -13.38
C ALA A 215 16.62 -4.79 -12.72
N ASP A 216 15.31 -4.65 -13.02
CA ASP A 216 14.44 -3.64 -12.42
C ASP A 216 14.16 -3.98 -10.95
N VAL A 217 13.91 -5.27 -10.63
CA VAL A 217 13.79 -5.75 -9.26
C VAL A 217 15.07 -5.44 -8.46
N ALA A 218 16.23 -5.78 -9.01
CA ALA A 218 17.50 -5.53 -8.36
C ALA A 218 17.80 -4.03 -8.18
N ALA A 219 17.34 -3.17 -9.09
CA ALA A 219 17.50 -1.72 -8.95
C ALA A 219 16.60 -1.16 -7.83
N PHE A 220 15.34 -1.64 -7.71
CA PHE A 220 14.45 -1.29 -6.60
C PHE A 220 15.02 -1.78 -5.26
N ALA A 221 15.50 -3.02 -5.21
CA ALA A 221 16.06 -3.65 -4.00
C ALA A 221 17.31 -2.93 -3.45
N LYS A 222 18.02 -2.15 -4.28
CA LYS A 222 19.12 -1.29 -3.78
C LYS A 222 18.64 -0.17 -2.87
N LEU A 223 17.42 0.34 -3.09
CA LEU A 223 16.81 1.36 -2.23
C LEU A 223 16.09 0.69 -1.04
N TYR A 224 15.36 -0.37 -1.33
CA TYR A 224 14.54 -1.09 -0.36
C TYR A 224 14.83 -2.59 -0.41
N PRO A 225 15.92 -3.07 0.28
CA PRO A 225 16.24 -4.49 0.31
C PRO A 225 15.17 -5.32 1.02
N MET A 226 14.46 -4.70 1.97
CA MET A 226 13.33 -5.27 2.67
C MET A 226 12.36 -4.16 3.10
N ASN A 227 11.17 -4.10 2.49
CA ASN A 227 10.08 -3.23 2.91
C ASN A 227 8.73 -3.97 2.92
N ALA A 228 8.76 -5.24 3.30
CA ALA A 228 7.59 -6.10 3.41
C ALA A 228 7.31 -6.45 4.88
N ARG A 229 6.07 -6.24 5.33
CA ARG A 229 5.61 -6.71 6.63
C ARG A 229 5.51 -8.22 6.61
N PRO A 230 5.98 -8.96 7.64
CA PRO A 230 5.74 -10.40 7.75
C PRO A 230 4.26 -10.76 7.72
N VAL A 231 3.95 -11.96 7.21
CA VAL A 231 2.57 -12.47 7.17
C VAL A 231 1.94 -12.54 8.55
N GLN A 232 0.66 -12.21 8.60
CA GLN A 232 -0.15 -12.18 9.80
C GLN A 232 -1.08 -13.41 9.85
N LYS A 233 -1.55 -13.75 11.04
CA LYS A 233 -2.50 -14.85 11.21
C LYS A 233 -3.80 -14.56 10.47
N SER A 234 -4.27 -15.51 9.66
CA SER A 234 -5.58 -15.40 9.00
C SER A 234 -6.73 -15.43 10.00
N ASN A 235 -6.50 -15.98 11.20
CA ASN A 235 -7.51 -16.19 12.23
C ASN A 235 -8.71 -16.94 11.64
N ARG A 236 -9.94 -16.42 11.76
CA ARG A 236 -11.16 -17.04 11.22
C ARG A 236 -11.60 -16.46 9.87
N ARG A 237 -10.73 -15.69 9.20
CA ARG A 237 -11.05 -15.12 7.89
C ARG A 237 -10.96 -16.19 6.80
N TYR A 238 -11.94 -16.18 5.92
CA TYR A 238 -11.88 -16.94 4.67
C TYR A 238 -11.27 -16.06 3.58
N VAL A 239 -10.34 -16.63 2.82
CA VAL A 239 -9.87 -16.02 1.58
C VAL A 239 -10.75 -16.57 0.45
N LEU A 240 -11.56 -15.71 -0.16
CA LEU A 240 -12.39 -16.05 -1.30
C LEU A 240 -11.57 -15.95 -2.57
N ARG A 241 -11.80 -16.87 -3.52
CA ARG A 241 -11.18 -16.82 -4.85
C ARG A 241 -12.24 -16.66 -5.92
N SER A 242 -12.10 -15.68 -6.82
CA SER A 242 -12.99 -15.51 -7.96
C SER A 242 -12.97 -16.75 -8.87
N ARG A 243 -14.12 -17.08 -9.42
CA ARG A 243 -14.18 -18.04 -10.53
C ARG A 243 -13.62 -17.35 -11.76
N ALA A 244 -12.68 -18.00 -12.44
CA ALA A 244 -12.12 -17.52 -13.69
C ALA A 244 -13.20 -17.55 -14.79
#